data_3ec49d6f1a319e8d40eaa7d632be7223
#
_entry.id   3ec49d6f1a319e8d40eaa7d632be7223
#
_cell.length_a   1.000
_cell.length_b   1.000
_cell.length_c   1.000
_cell.angle_alpha   90.00
_cell.angle_beta   90.00
_cell.angle_gamma   90.00
#
_symmetry.space_group_name_H-M   'P 1'
#
loop_
_entity.id
_entity.type
_entity.pdbx_description
1 polymer ?
#
loop_
_entity_poly.entity_id
_entity_poly.type
_entity_poly.pdbx_seq_one_letter_code
_entity_poly.pdbx_strand_id
1 'polypeptide(L)'
;GYYDAYYLKALRTKALIKQAFDKAFAKYDMILAPAAPSTAPKVGSSLQDPLKMYLSDVYTAGVNLAGLPAISVPAGKDRNGMPVGLQFIGDCFKEKKIIQAAYAYEKIRGVFPMAYQKEGK
;
A
#
# COMPACT_ATOMS: atom_id res chain seq x y z
N GLY A 1 26.73 -22.47 4.13
CA GLY A 1 25.64 -22.93 4.96
C GLY A 1 24.29 -22.31 4.59
N TYR A 2 23.32 -22.61 5.42
CA TYR A 2 21.95 -22.11 5.26
C TYR A 2 21.88 -20.55 5.26
N TYR A 3 22.66 -19.91 6.11
CA TYR A 3 22.82 -18.47 6.18
C TYR A 3 23.27 -17.87 4.84
N ASP A 4 24.34 -18.40 4.25
CA ASP A 4 24.89 -17.86 3.01
C ASP A 4 23.96 -18.09 1.81
N ALA A 5 23.32 -19.25 1.73
CA ALA A 5 22.46 -19.60 0.59
C ALA A 5 21.16 -18.79 0.55
N TYR A 6 20.52 -18.55 1.69
CA TYR A 6 19.19 -17.93 1.75
C TYR A 6 19.22 -16.48 2.25
N TYR A 7 19.94 -16.21 3.33
CA TYR A 7 19.97 -14.87 3.93
C TYR A 7 20.64 -13.84 3.02
N LEU A 8 21.82 -14.13 2.49
CA LEU A 8 22.53 -13.23 1.58
C LEU A 8 21.76 -13.02 0.27
N LYS A 9 21.11 -14.06 -0.24
CA LYS A 9 20.26 -13.94 -1.41
C LYS A 9 19.05 -13.04 -1.13
N ALA A 10 18.42 -13.17 0.02
CA ALA A 10 17.31 -12.31 0.44
C ALA A 10 17.76 -10.84 0.58
N LEU A 11 18.92 -10.58 1.18
CA LEU A 11 19.48 -9.22 1.27
C LEU A 11 19.76 -8.61 -0.10
N ARG A 12 20.30 -9.37 -1.04
CA ARG A 12 20.53 -8.92 -2.42
C ARG A 12 19.21 -8.58 -3.12
N THR A 13 18.20 -9.42 -2.97
CA THR A 13 16.86 -9.17 -3.53
C THR A 13 16.25 -7.90 -2.92
N LYS A 14 16.35 -7.73 -1.60
CA LYS A 14 15.91 -6.51 -0.91
C LYS A 14 16.60 -5.26 -1.47
N ALA A 15 17.92 -5.33 -1.70
CA ALA A 15 18.67 -4.22 -2.30
C ALA A 15 18.20 -3.87 -3.72
N LEU A 16 17.88 -4.88 -4.54
CA LEU A 16 17.32 -4.66 -5.89
C LEU A 16 15.95 -3.98 -5.86
N ILE A 17 15.08 -4.39 -4.93
CA ILE A 17 13.78 -3.74 -4.72
C ILE A 17 13.98 -2.26 -4.36
N LYS A 18 14.88 -1.99 -3.39
CA LYS A 18 15.21 -0.61 -2.99
C LYS A 18 15.72 0.23 -4.16
N GLN A 19 16.63 -0.32 -4.98
CA GLN A 19 17.15 0.37 -6.17
C GLN A 19 16.07 0.71 -7.19
N ALA A 20 15.06 -0.13 -7.37
CA ALA A 20 13.94 0.15 -8.27
C ALA A 20 13.15 1.39 -7.81
N PHE A 21 12.89 1.50 -6.49
CA PHE A 21 12.27 2.69 -5.91
C PHE A 21 13.18 3.93 -6.00
N ASP A 22 14.48 3.80 -5.74
CA ASP A 22 15.43 4.90 -5.85
C ASP A 22 15.44 5.50 -7.26
N LYS A 23 15.37 4.66 -8.30
CA LYS A 23 15.25 5.12 -9.70
C LYS A 23 13.97 5.91 -9.94
N ALA A 24 12.86 5.49 -9.36
CA ALA A 24 11.59 6.21 -9.47
C ALA A 24 11.66 7.56 -8.73
N PHE A 25 12.20 7.60 -7.53
CA PHE A 25 12.33 8.84 -6.75
C PHE A 25 13.39 9.82 -7.28
N ALA A 26 14.30 9.36 -8.14
CA ALA A 26 15.16 10.28 -8.89
C ALA A 26 14.38 11.16 -9.89
N LYS A 27 13.17 10.74 -10.28
CA LYS A 27 12.33 11.45 -11.26
C LYS A 27 11.04 12.00 -10.66
N TYR A 28 10.49 11.35 -9.64
CA TYR A 28 9.18 11.64 -9.07
C TYR A 28 9.27 11.93 -7.58
N ASP A 29 8.41 12.78 -7.10
CA ASP A 29 8.36 13.17 -5.70
C ASP A 29 7.70 12.13 -4.80
N MET A 30 6.78 11.35 -5.36
CA MET A 30 6.07 10.27 -4.67
C MET A 30 5.47 9.30 -5.66
N ILE A 31 5.06 8.15 -5.16
CA ILE A 31 4.38 7.10 -5.95
C ILE A 31 2.98 6.91 -5.38
N LEU A 32 2.00 6.86 -6.27
CA LEU A 32 0.62 6.51 -5.93
C LEU A 32 0.36 5.06 -6.35
N ALA A 33 -0.27 4.30 -5.47
CA ALA A 33 -0.65 2.93 -5.75
C ALA A 33 -1.97 2.58 -5.05
N PRO A 34 -2.71 1.56 -5.50
CA PRO A 34 -3.74 0.97 -4.68
C PRO A 34 -3.15 0.47 -3.36
N ALA A 35 -3.90 0.56 -2.25
CA ALA A 35 -3.45 0.00 -0.98
C ALA A 35 -3.51 -1.54 -0.98
N ALA A 36 -4.48 -2.10 -1.70
CA ALA A 36 -4.67 -3.54 -1.89
C ALA A 36 -5.23 -3.83 -3.29
N PRO A 37 -5.04 -5.03 -3.85
CA PRO A 37 -5.52 -5.38 -5.19
C PRO A 37 -7.04 -5.56 -5.28
N SER A 38 -7.71 -5.72 -4.15
CA SER A 38 -9.16 -5.88 -4.04
C SER A 38 -9.68 -5.27 -2.76
N THR A 39 -10.99 -5.08 -2.66
CA THR A 39 -11.66 -4.75 -1.41
C THR A 39 -11.61 -5.93 -0.43
N ALA A 40 -12.00 -5.68 0.83
CA ALA A 40 -11.91 -6.69 1.88
C ALA A 40 -12.62 -8.00 1.50
N PRO A 41 -11.99 -9.15 1.71
CA PRO A 41 -12.61 -10.44 1.46
C PRO A 41 -13.71 -10.75 2.48
N LYS A 42 -14.60 -11.68 2.15
CA LYS A 42 -15.57 -12.20 3.13
C LYS A 42 -14.84 -12.92 4.26
N VAL A 43 -15.37 -12.81 5.47
CA VAL A 43 -14.83 -13.50 6.64
C VAL A 43 -14.71 -15.00 6.36
N GLY A 44 -13.54 -15.57 6.62
CA GLY A 44 -13.22 -16.98 6.39
C GLY A 44 -12.87 -17.39 4.96
N SER A 45 -13.07 -16.52 3.95
CA SER A 45 -12.75 -16.87 2.54
C SER A 45 -11.25 -16.98 2.25
N SER A 46 -10.41 -16.27 3.01
CA SER A 46 -8.95 -16.31 2.86
C SER A 46 -8.32 -17.66 3.25
N LEU A 47 -9.01 -18.46 4.06
CA LEU A 47 -8.58 -19.81 4.45
C LEU A 47 -8.66 -20.83 3.32
N GLN A 48 -9.42 -20.52 2.27
CA GLN A 48 -9.68 -21.43 1.16
C GLN A 48 -8.72 -21.23 -0.03
N ASP A 49 -8.02 -20.10 -0.10
CA ASP A 49 -7.09 -19.76 -1.19
C ASP A 49 -5.84 -19.07 -0.66
N PRO A 50 -4.78 -19.83 -0.31
CA PRO A 50 -3.52 -19.28 0.19
C PRO A 50 -2.83 -18.33 -0.79
N LEU A 51 -2.94 -18.56 -2.10
CA LEU A 51 -2.36 -17.71 -3.14
C LEU A 51 -3.04 -16.34 -3.16
N LYS A 52 -4.35 -16.29 -3.06
CA LYS A 52 -5.12 -15.05 -3.01
C LYS A 52 -4.77 -14.23 -1.76
N MET A 53 -4.60 -14.89 -0.64
CA MET A 53 -4.15 -14.25 0.60
C MET A 53 -2.74 -13.66 0.45
N TYR A 54 -1.81 -14.43 -0.15
CA TYR A 54 -0.45 -13.96 -0.42
C TYR A 54 -0.43 -12.74 -1.35
N LEU A 55 -1.24 -12.74 -2.41
CA LEU A 55 -1.34 -11.64 -3.37
C LEU A 55 -2.01 -10.39 -2.79
N SER A 56 -2.73 -10.49 -1.66
CA SER A 56 -3.36 -9.34 -1.01
C SER A 56 -2.36 -8.27 -0.57
N ASP A 57 -1.11 -8.67 -0.28
CA ASP A 57 -0.06 -7.78 0.21
C ASP A 57 0.92 -7.31 -0.88
N VAL A 58 0.60 -7.58 -2.15
CA VAL A 58 1.52 -7.32 -3.28
C VAL A 58 1.93 -5.84 -3.40
N TYR A 59 1.06 -4.90 -3.04
CA TYR A 59 1.35 -3.46 -3.10
C TYR A 59 2.01 -2.89 -1.85
N THR A 60 2.04 -3.63 -0.75
CA THR A 60 2.62 -3.16 0.52
C THR A 60 3.93 -3.86 0.88
N ALA A 61 4.10 -5.11 0.49
CA ALA A 61 5.30 -5.88 0.79
C ALA A 61 6.58 -5.23 0.24
N GLY A 62 6.57 -4.78 -1.01
CA GLY A 62 7.72 -4.12 -1.64
C GLY A 62 8.12 -2.81 -0.94
N VAL A 63 7.15 -2.02 -0.50
CA VAL A 63 7.36 -0.76 0.24
C VAL A 63 8.04 -1.04 1.58
N ASN A 64 7.55 -2.04 2.32
CA ASN A 64 8.15 -2.47 3.59
C ASN A 64 9.57 -3.00 3.41
N LEU A 65 9.81 -3.84 2.39
CA LEU A 65 11.13 -4.38 2.09
C LEU A 65 12.13 -3.27 1.70
N ALA A 66 11.67 -2.25 0.99
CA ALA A 66 12.49 -1.10 0.63
C ALA A 66 12.72 -0.13 1.80
N GLY A 67 12.00 -0.27 2.92
CA GLY A 67 12.12 0.61 4.08
C GLY A 67 11.61 2.04 3.82
N LEU A 68 10.54 2.17 3.05
CA LEU A 68 9.99 3.45 2.63
C LEU A 68 8.76 3.85 3.47
N PRO A 69 8.57 5.14 3.74
CA PRO A 69 7.35 5.63 4.36
C PRO A 69 6.19 5.57 3.37
N ALA A 70 5.02 5.19 3.87
CA ALA A 70 3.79 5.21 3.09
C ALA A 70 2.58 5.53 3.98
N ILE A 71 1.55 6.11 3.39
CA ILE A 71 0.26 6.38 4.04
C ILE A 71 -0.86 5.89 3.14
N SER A 72 -1.81 5.17 3.72
CA SER A 72 -3.04 4.77 3.04
C SER A 72 -4.20 5.64 3.47
N VAL A 73 -4.96 6.12 2.50
CA VAL A 73 -6.15 6.94 2.72
C VAL A 73 -7.36 6.37 1.99
N PRO A 74 -8.58 6.57 2.49
CA PRO A 74 -9.79 6.18 1.78
C PRO A 74 -9.90 6.91 0.43
N ALA A 75 -10.16 6.17 -0.64
CA ALA A 75 -10.27 6.72 -1.99
C ALA A 75 -11.67 6.59 -2.61
N GLY A 76 -12.52 5.78 -2.01
CA GLY A 76 -13.88 5.55 -2.50
C GLY A 76 -14.44 4.24 -2.01
N LYS A 77 -15.49 3.80 -2.70
CA LYS A 77 -16.14 2.51 -2.44
C LYS A 77 -16.28 1.75 -3.76
N ASP A 78 -16.27 0.44 -3.68
CA ASP A 78 -16.61 -0.41 -4.83
C ASP A 78 -18.13 -0.47 -5.05
N ARG A 79 -18.56 -1.23 -6.06
CA ARG A 79 -20.00 -1.40 -6.40
C ARG A 79 -20.83 -2.00 -5.27
N ASN A 80 -20.19 -2.68 -4.32
CA ASN A 80 -20.83 -3.29 -3.15
C ASN A 80 -20.78 -2.38 -1.91
N GLY A 81 -20.26 -1.16 -2.05
CA GLY A 81 -20.10 -0.22 -0.95
C GLY A 81 -18.87 -0.49 -0.06
N MET A 82 -17.97 -1.38 -0.46
CA MET A 82 -16.77 -1.72 0.29
C MET A 82 -15.68 -0.65 0.10
N PRO A 83 -14.96 -0.24 1.16
CA PRO A 83 -13.92 0.77 1.07
C PRO A 83 -12.77 0.38 0.14
N VAL A 84 -12.28 1.36 -0.61
CA VAL A 84 -11.09 1.27 -1.46
C VAL A 84 -10.02 2.22 -0.89
N GLY A 85 -8.79 1.74 -0.76
CA GLY A 85 -7.66 2.52 -0.27
C GLY A 85 -6.72 2.97 -1.39
N LEU A 86 -6.21 4.19 -1.26
CA LEU A 86 -5.13 4.75 -2.07
C LEU A 86 -3.88 4.90 -1.20
N GLN A 87 -2.74 4.48 -1.70
CA GLN A 87 -1.46 4.53 -1.00
C GLN A 87 -0.57 5.61 -1.61
N PHE A 88 -0.02 6.49 -0.76
CA PHE A 88 1.04 7.44 -1.10
C PHE A 88 2.35 6.92 -0.52
N ILE A 89 3.34 6.71 -1.38
CA ILE A 89 4.66 6.21 -1.00
C ILE A 89 5.68 7.31 -1.23
N GLY A 90 6.49 7.58 -0.21
CA GLY A 90 7.57 8.58 -0.28
C GLY A 90 8.95 7.96 -0.24
N ASP A 91 9.96 8.74 -0.58
CA ASP A 91 11.34 8.36 -0.35
C ASP A 91 11.68 8.38 1.14
N CYS A 92 12.81 7.82 1.52
CA CYS A 92 13.28 7.75 2.91
C CYS A 92 13.20 9.12 3.59
N PHE A 93 12.64 9.16 4.80
CA PHE A 93 12.47 10.36 5.62
C PHE A 93 11.62 11.48 4.98
N LYS A 94 10.75 11.14 4.02
CA LYS A 94 9.81 12.06 3.38
C LYS A 94 8.38 11.93 3.89
N GLU A 95 8.19 11.52 5.15
CA GLU A 95 6.88 11.37 5.80
C GLU A 95 6.06 12.65 5.72
N LYS A 96 6.68 13.80 5.99
CA LYS A 96 6.01 15.11 5.90
C LYS A 96 5.39 15.34 4.52
N LYS A 97 6.13 15.00 3.46
CA LYS A 97 5.70 15.20 2.07
C LYS A 97 4.47 14.35 1.73
N ILE A 98 4.47 13.07 2.10
CA ILE A 98 3.33 12.19 1.84
C ILE A 98 2.11 12.54 2.70
N ILE A 99 2.30 13.00 3.94
CA ILE A 99 1.21 13.48 4.79
C ILE A 99 0.57 14.74 4.19
N GLN A 100 1.38 15.68 3.72
CA GLN A 100 0.87 16.89 3.06
C GLN A 100 0.06 16.56 1.80
N ALA A 101 0.55 15.63 0.98
CA ALA A 101 -0.15 15.18 -0.23
C ALA A 101 -1.45 14.46 0.10
N ALA A 102 -1.44 13.55 1.06
CA ALA A 102 -2.61 12.83 1.53
C ALA A 102 -3.67 13.79 2.09
N TYR A 103 -3.25 14.78 2.88
CA TYR A 103 -4.15 15.80 3.42
C TYR A 103 -4.77 16.67 2.32
N ALA A 104 -3.98 17.09 1.33
CA ALA A 104 -4.50 17.83 0.18
C ALA A 104 -5.50 17.00 -0.62
N TYR A 105 -5.22 15.71 -0.81
CA TYR A 105 -6.14 14.77 -1.45
C TYR A 105 -7.45 14.64 -0.68
N GLU A 106 -7.40 14.51 0.65
CA GLU A 106 -8.62 14.43 1.48
C GLU A 106 -9.52 15.64 1.32
N LYS A 107 -8.95 16.85 1.20
CA LYS A 107 -9.73 18.08 0.95
C LYS A 107 -10.44 18.06 -0.40
N ILE A 108 -9.82 17.52 -1.44
CA ILE A 108 -10.41 17.42 -2.78
C ILE A 108 -11.47 16.32 -2.81
N ARG A 109 -11.17 15.18 -2.21
CA ARG A 109 -12.07 14.02 -2.15
C ARG A 109 -13.35 14.31 -1.34
N GLY A 110 -13.22 15.09 -0.27
CA GLY A 110 -14.28 15.31 0.72
C GLY A 110 -14.36 14.20 1.78
N VAL A 111 -15.40 14.27 2.60
CA VAL A 111 -15.63 13.31 3.70
C VAL A 111 -16.30 12.06 3.15
N PHE A 112 -15.74 10.88 3.46
CA PHE A 112 -16.43 9.61 3.28
C PHE A 112 -17.07 9.16 4.60
N PRO A 113 -18.36 8.78 4.58
CA PRO A 113 -18.98 8.17 5.76
C PRO A 113 -18.27 6.85 6.09
N MET A 114 -18.14 6.55 7.37
CA MET A 114 -17.61 5.26 7.81
C MET A 114 -18.45 4.11 7.25
N ALA A 115 -17.83 2.94 7.01
CA ALA A 115 -18.51 1.82 6.37
C ALA A 115 -19.75 1.33 7.13
N TYR A 116 -19.77 1.52 8.46
CA TYR A 116 -20.90 1.17 9.33
C TYR A 116 -21.97 2.28 9.45
N GLN A 117 -21.66 3.49 9.00
CA GLN A 117 -22.66 4.56 8.95
C GLN A 117 -23.53 4.33 7.70
N LYS A 118 -24.73 3.80 7.91
CA LYS A 118 -25.76 3.83 6.86
C LYS A 118 -25.97 5.30 6.50
N GLU A 119 -25.89 5.61 5.22
CA GLU A 119 -26.31 6.92 4.72
C GLU A 119 -27.68 7.18 5.32
N GLY A 120 -27.79 8.25 6.10
CA GLY A 120 -29.01 8.57 6.82
C GLY A 120 -30.18 8.66 5.84
N LYS A 121 -31.27 7.99 6.22
CA LYS A 121 -32.55 8.20 5.56
C LYS A 121 -32.98 9.65 5.78
#